data_a5701c6f89ac8c36cd95c917621556e8
#
_entry.id   a5701c6f89ac8c36cd95c917621556e8
#
_cell.length_a   1.000
_cell.length_b   1.000
_cell.length_c   1.000
_cell.angle_alpha   90.00
_cell.angle_beta   90.00
_cell.angle_gamma   90.00
#
_symmetry.space_group_name_H-M   'P 1'
#
loop_
_entity.id
_entity.type
_entity.pdbx_description
1 polymer ?
#
loop_
_entity_poly.entity_id
_entity_poly.type
_entity_poly.pdbx_seq_one_letter_code
_entity_poly.pdbx_strand_id
1 'polypeptide(L)'
;MKSILTKKVLFLALVAITVFASGCIKEDLDECYKLTLKVVNHKGDDITALSVVSEAKLFIYDNNSKLLDTRDLNDAFIRGKETIELNYPESSKLHLIAWGNLKGHQDVNEATKSEDFAVSLKSEGEIAQSPDSIFFGDIDVTVRGNGVAGGNQEIVLEPKTGTVEMRTLNLQYALTARGLRATDECDFYMDRTLNTIDYKGELTGDSVYYNPEADWKDSEWETTGPQALYLGQNMTGSIQVGNDRYEVKEGTFDDGTTGPIEIHPFQRTLVLFAWGEDGAFLGARIKVTPWGVVDDNIEW
;
A
#
# COMPACT_ATOMS: atom_id res chain seq x y z
N MET A 1 41.82 -68.43 1.18
CA MET A 1 41.26 -67.46 0.19
C MET A 1 39.83 -67.01 0.56
N LYS A 2 38.96 -67.69 1.24
CA LYS A 2 37.59 -67.31 1.59
C LYS A 2 37.46 -66.15 2.62
N SER A 3 38.45 -66.02 3.54
CA SER A 3 38.41 -64.96 4.60
C SER A 3 38.71 -63.53 4.15
N ILE A 4 39.42 -63.34 3.06
CA ILE A 4 39.79 -62.01 2.54
C ILE A 4 38.66 -61.43 1.71
N LEU A 5 37.87 -62.25 1.04
CA LEU A 5 36.76 -61.85 0.20
C LEU A 5 35.58 -61.34 1.08
N THR A 6 35.30 -61.98 2.20
CA THR A 6 34.25 -61.56 3.14
C THR A 6 34.55 -60.24 3.82
N LYS A 7 35.83 -59.97 4.15
CA LYS A 7 36.24 -58.67 4.72
C LYS A 7 36.13 -57.50 3.73
N LYS A 8 36.42 -57.74 2.45
CA LYS A 8 36.29 -56.69 1.38
C LYS A 8 34.82 -56.40 1.07
N VAL A 9 33.96 -57.41 1.05
CA VAL A 9 32.50 -57.21 0.82
C VAL A 9 31.87 -56.49 2.00
N LEU A 10 32.27 -56.83 3.25
CA LEU A 10 31.75 -56.14 4.44
C LEU A 10 32.20 -54.68 4.51
N PHE A 11 33.45 -54.35 4.06
CA PHE A 11 33.94 -52.97 4.01
C PHE A 11 33.27 -52.13 2.90
N LEU A 12 32.99 -52.75 1.73
CA LEU A 12 32.21 -52.09 0.68
C LEU A 12 30.75 -51.81 1.08
N ALA A 13 30.13 -52.75 1.80
CA ALA A 13 28.76 -52.58 2.31
C ALA A 13 28.69 -51.46 3.39
N LEU A 14 29.71 -51.32 4.25
CA LEU A 14 29.78 -50.27 5.27
C LEU A 14 29.99 -48.91 4.67
N VAL A 15 30.81 -48.77 3.62
CA VAL A 15 31.02 -47.50 2.88
C VAL A 15 29.78 -47.08 2.10
N ALA A 16 29.02 -48.04 1.52
CA ALA A 16 27.77 -47.75 0.81
C ALA A 16 26.68 -47.20 1.76
N ILE A 17 26.59 -47.71 3.01
CA ILE A 17 25.60 -47.24 4.00
C ILE A 17 25.92 -45.83 4.47
N THR A 18 27.20 -45.41 4.56
CA THR A 18 27.56 -44.06 4.97
C THR A 18 27.31 -43.00 3.88
N VAL A 19 27.28 -43.38 2.59
CA VAL A 19 26.98 -42.44 1.47
C VAL A 19 25.48 -42.21 1.35
N PHE A 20 24.63 -43.17 1.75
CA PHE A 20 23.16 -42.99 1.74
C PHE A 20 22.63 -42.24 2.98
N ALA A 21 23.39 -42.16 4.07
CA ALA A 21 22.97 -41.45 5.28
C ALA A 21 23.21 -39.93 5.22
N SER A 22 23.99 -39.43 4.23
CA SER A 22 24.28 -38.00 4.09
C SER A 22 23.36 -37.27 3.10
N GLY A 23 22.48 -38.01 2.39
CA GLY A 23 21.56 -37.41 1.40
C GLY A 23 20.19 -36.96 1.94
N CYS A 24 19.76 -37.50 3.11
CA CYS A 24 18.39 -37.24 3.58
C CYS A 24 18.24 -36.08 4.59
N ILE A 25 19.35 -35.47 5.02
CA ILE A 25 19.26 -34.37 6.02
C ILE A 25 19.20 -32.99 5.37
N LYS A 26 19.54 -32.89 4.09
CA LYS A 26 19.62 -31.60 3.40
C LYS A 26 18.31 -31.13 2.76
N GLU A 27 17.41 -32.07 2.41
CA GLU A 27 16.14 -31.73 1.73
C GLU A 27 15.03 -31.32 2.72
N ASP A 28 15.02 -31.86 3.95
CA ASP A 28 13.99 -31.53 4.94
C ASP A 28 14.25 -30.22 5.70
N LEU A 29 15.48 -29.67 5.66
CA LEU A 29 15.81 -28.42 6.33
C LEU A 29 15.49 -27.20 5.44
N ASP A 30 15.50 -27.33 4.11
CA ASP A 30 15.20 -26.25 3.18
C ASP A 30 13.69 -25.98 3.08
N GLU A 31 12.83 -26.95 3.41
CA GLU A 31 11.37 -26.74 3.44
C GLU A 31 10.85 -26.16 4.77
N CYS A 32 11.65 -26.20 5.83
CA CYS A 32 11.21 -25.81 7.17
C CYS A 32 11.29 -24.30 7.47
N TYR A 33 11.93 -23.50 6.63
CA TYR A 33 12.30 -22.11 7.00
C TYR A 33 12.15 -21.14 5.82
N LYS A 34 10.94 -21.04 5.28
CA LYS A 34 10.66 -20.07 4.20
C LYS A 34 9.98 -18.83 4.78
N LEU A 35 10.63 -17.69 4.65
CA LEU A 35 10.02 -16.39 4.82
C LEU A 35 9.88 -15.77 3.43
N THR A 36 8.66 -15.40 3.06
CA THR A 36 8.35 -14.82 1.74
C THR A 36 7.52 -13.55 1.89
N LEU A 37 7.39 -12.77 0.81
CA LEU A 37 6.43 -11.69 0.72
C LEU A 37 5.13 -12.17 0.09
N LYS A 38 4.01 -11.66 0.59
CA LYS A 38 2.67 -11.81 0.02
C LYS A 38 2.01 -10.45 -0.08
N VAL A 39 1.51 -10.10 -1.24
CA VAL A 39 0.76 -8.84 -1.47
C VAL A 39 -0.73 -9.16 -1.49
N VAL A 40 -1.52 -8.42 -0.73
CA VAL A 40 -2.96 -8.61 -0.66
C VAL A 40 -3.73 -7.35 -1.06
N ASN A 41 -4.96 -7.55 -1.54
CA ASN A 41 -5.92 -6.47 -1.76
C ASN A 41 -6.67 -6.12 -0.46
N HIS A 42 -7.63 -5.19 -0.53
CA HIS A 42 -8.47 -4.77 0.60
C HIS A 42 -9.35 -5.89 1.19
N LYS A 43 -9.51 -7.02 0.49
CA LYS A 43 -10.26 -8.21 0.97
C LYS A 43 -9.36 -9.29 1.54
N GLY A 44 -8.04 -9.10 1.50
CA GLY A 44 -7.05 -10.09 1.89
C GLY A 44 -6.75 -11.15 0.81
N ASP A 45 -7.28 -10.98 -0.41
CA ASP A 45 -6.97 -11.88 -1.51
C ASP A 45 -5.52 -11.68 -1.96
N ASP A 46 -4.82 -12.76 -2.27
CA ASP A 46 -3.45 -12.75 -2.75
C ASP A 46 -3.39 -12.20 -4.19
N ILE A 47 -2.77 -11.05 -4.33
CA ILE A 47 -2.56 -10.36 -5.62
C ILE A 47 -1.06 -10.24 -5.99
N THR A 48 -0.20 -11.02 -5.34
CA THR A 48 1.26 -10.97 -5.54
C THR A 48 1.65 -11.12 -7.01
N ALA A 49 0.94 -11.96 -7.77
CA ALA A 49 1.21 -12.21 -9.19
C ALA A 49 0.87 -11.02 -10.11
N LEU A 50 0.10 -10.03 -9.64
CA LEU A 50 -0.37 -8.90 -10.45
C LEU A 50 0.66 -7.76 -10.59
N SER A 51 1.83 -7.86 -9.95
CA SER A 51 2.90 -6.84 -9.98
C SER A 51 2.44 -5.44 -9.53
N VAL A 52 1.43 -5.36 -8.67
CA VAL A 52 0.98 -4.08 -8.11
C VAL A 52 2.01 -3.48 -7.15
N VAL A 53 2.87 -4.33 -6.57
CA VAL A 53 4.09 -3.96 -5.85
C VAL A 53 5.27 -4.34 -6.73
N SER A 54 5.88 -3.35 -7.37
CA SER A 54 6.99 -3.55 -8.29
C SER A 54 8.37 -3.55 -7.63
N GLU A 55 8.43 -3.07 -6.40
CA GLU A 55 9.62 -3.05 -5.56
C GLU A 55 9.21 -3.03 -4.09
N ALA A 56 10.02 -3.60 -3.23
CA ALA A 56 9.83 -3.48 -1.79
C ALA A 56 11.18 -3.26 -1.10
N LYS A 57 11.16 -2.51 -0.02
CA LYS A 57 12.29 -2.30 0.87
C LYS A 57 12.01 -2.99 2.18
N LEU A 58 12.89 -3.93 2.56
CA LEU A 58 12.80 -4.69 3.79
C LEU A 58 13.81 -4.19 4.80
N PHE A 59 13.35 -3.79 5.96
CA PHE A 59 14.16 -3.38 7.11
C PHE A 59 14.16 -4.49 8.15
N ILE A 60 15.34 -4.85 8.64
CA ILE A 60 15.55 -5.95 9.58
C ILE A 60 16.10 -5.38 10.88
N TYR A 61 15.32 -5.50 11.95
CA TYR A 61 15.67 -5.01 13.28
C TYR A 61 15.91 -6.18 14.24
N ASP A 62 16.79 -5.97 15.23
CA ASP A 62 17.00 -6.92 16.32
C ASP A 62 15.93 -6.78 17.43
N ASN A 63 16.03 -7.62 18.45
CA ASN A 63 15.13 -7.61 19.60
C ASN A 63 15.22 -6.33 20.49
N ASN A 64 16.16 -5.43 20.20
CA ASN A 64 16.31 -4.11 20.84
C ASN A 64 15.88 -2.98 19.90
N SER A 65 15.11 -3.30 18.85
CA SER A 65 14.67 -2.35 17.82
C SER A 65 15.79 -1.70 17.01
N LYS A 66 17.03 -2.23 17.05
CA LYS A 66 18.17 -1.70 16.31
C LYS A 66 18.18 -2.26 14.88
N LEU A 67 18.34 -1.37 13.89
CA LEU A 67 18.48 -1.76 12.49
C LEU A 67 19.76 -2.57 12.28
N LEU A 68 19.63 -3.76 11.74
CA LEU A 68 20.70 -4.68 11.37
C LEU A 68 21.03 -4.61 9.90
N ASP A 69 20.00 -4.56 9.03
CA ASP A 69 20.16 -4.67 7.59
C ASP A 69 18.95 -4.06 6.85
N THR A 70 19.16 -3.67 5.59
CA THR A 70 18.14 -3.20 4.69
C THR A 70 18.31 -3.89 3.34
N ARG A 71 17.21 -4.37 2.73
CA ARG A 71 17.24 -5.08 1.44
C ARG A 71 16.24 -4.50 0.47
N ASP A 72 16.69 -4.30 -0.75
CA ASP A 72 15.82 -3.94 -1.87
C ASP A 72 15.38 -5.24 -2.59
N LEU A 73 14.08 -5.41 -2.73
CA LEU A 73 13.43 -6.57 -3.34
C LEU A 73 12.70 -6.10 -4.60
N ASN A 74 13.04 -6.69 -5.75
CA ASN A 74 12.45 -6.32 -7.02
C ASN A 74 11.16 -7.11 -7.33
N ASP A 75 10.46 -6.71 -8.38
CA ASP A 75 9.21 -7.34 -8.84
C ASP A 75 9.35 -8.85 -9.08
N ALA A 76 10.45 -9.31 -9.69
CA ALA A 76 10.64 -10.73 -9.97
C ALA A 76 10.75 -11.55 -8.69
N PHE A 77 11.48 -11.04 -7.68
CA PHE A 77 11.62 -11.65 -6.36
C PHE A 77 10.25 -11.75 -5.66
N ILE A 78 9.48 -10.65 -5.67
CA ILE A 78 8.17 -10.58 -5.01
C ILE A 78 7.19 -11.54 -5.68
N ARG A 79 7.03 -11.48 -7.01
CA ARG A 79 6.14 -12.36 -7.77
C ARG A 79 6.53 -13.83 -7.69
N GLY A 80 7.81 -14.10 -7.68
CA GLY A 80 8.34 -15.46 -7.53
C GLY A 80 8.16 -16.04 -6.14
N LYS A 81 7.73 -15.22 -5.17
CA LYS A 81 7.69 -15.57 -3.75
C LYS A 81 9.02 -16.20 -3.32
N GLU A 82 10.12 -15.57 -3.76
CA GLU A 82 11.45 -16.05 -3.44
C GLU A 82 11.70 -15.96 -1.92
N THR A 83 12.52 -16.88 -1.42
CA THR A 83 12.79 -16.97 0.02
C THR A 83 13.75 -15.88 0.47
N ILE A 84 13.37 -15.16 1.51
CA ILE A 84 14.22 -14.21 2.23
C ILE A 84 15.11 -15.00 3.18
N GLU A 85 16.39 -15.04 2.91
CA GLU A 85 17.38 -15.69 3.77
C GLU A 85 17.76 -14.77 4.93
N LEU A 86 17.62 -15.24 6.16
CA LEU A 86 17.99 -14.53 7.39
C LEU A 86 19.16 -15.24 8.06
N ASN A 87 20.29 -14.57 8.16
CA ASN A 87 21.51 -15.11 8.79
C ASN A 87 22.02 -14.14 9.86
N TYR A 88 21.36 -14.16 11.02
CA TYR A 88 21.69 -13.31 12.17
C TYR A 88 21.89 -14.16 13.43
N PRO A 89 23.02 -14.88 13.55
CA PRO A 89 23.25 -15.87 14.60
C PRO A 89 23.27 -15.29 16.03
N GLU A 90 23.53 -13.99 16.14
CA GLU A 90 23.54 -13.29 17.43
C GLU A 90 22.14 -12.83 17.87
N SER A 91 21.14 -12.90 16.98
CA SER A 91 19.78 -12.46 17.25
C SER A 91 18.84 -13.66 17.33
N SER A 92 18.16 -13.82 18.46
CA SER A 92 17.15 -14.89 18.63
C SER A 92 15.77 -14.49 18.10
N LYS A 93 15.52 -13.19 17.97
CA LYS A 93 14.29 -12.62 17.41
C LYS A 93 14.64 -11.45 16.49
N LEU A 94 13.91 -11.31 15.41
CA LEU A 94 13.99 -10.18 14.48
C LEU A 94 12.60 -9.61 14.30
N HIS A 95 12.52 -8.29 14.18
CA HIS A 95 11.36 -7.58 13.69
C HIS A 95 11.64 -7.12 12.28
N LEU A 96 10.78 -7.52 11.34
CA LEU A 96 10.92 -7.26 9.92
C LEU A 96 9.81 -6.32 9.47
N ILE A 97 10.18 -5.21 8.84
CA ILE A 97 9.25 -4.23 8.30
C ILE A 97 9.49 -4.14 6.79
N ALA A 98 8.45 -4.35 6.00
CA ALA A 98 8.52 -4.26 4.55
C ALA A 98 7.58 -3.17 4.01
N TRP A 99 8.14 -2.32 3.15
CA TRP A 99 7.40 -1.27 2.45
C TRP A 99 7.45 -1.53 0.95
N GLY A 100 6.29 -1.57 0.30
CA GLY A 100 6.18 -1.68 -1.14
C GLY A 100 5.97 -0.32 -1.80
N ASN A 101 6.62 -0.12 -2.97
CA ASN A 101 6.47 1.04 -3.85
C ASN A 101 6.88 2.39 -3.24
N LEU A 102 7.95 2.45 -2.45
CA LEU A 102 8.53 3.73 -2.00
C LEU A 102 9.35 4.38 -3.12
N LYS A 103 8.69 4.90 -4.17
CA LYS A 103 9.33 5.42 -5.40
C LYS A 103 9.82 6.87 -5.32
N GLY A 104 9.71 7.50 -4.17
CA GLY A 104 10.27 8.83 -3.91
C GLY A 104 9.28 9.99 -3.93
N HIS A 105 7.97 9.75 -3.99
CA HIS A 105 6.94 10.77 -3.79
C HIS A 105 6.66 11.04 -2.31
N GLN A 106 7.32 10.32 -1.40
CA GLN A 106 7.30 10.52 0.04
C GLN A 106 8.71 10.76 0.58
N ASP A 107 8.78 11.30 1.80
CA ASP A 107 9.99 11.34 2.60
C ASP A 107 10.02 10.12 3.51
N VAL A 108 11.15 9.38 3.47
CA VAL A 108 11.36 8.18 4.29
C VAL A 108 12.40 8.50 5.35
N ASN A 109 12.01 8.45 6.61
CA ASN A 109 12.92 8.52 7.73
C ASN A 109 13.41 7.11 8.07
N GLU A 110 14.53 6.70 7.46
CA GLU A 110 15.18 5.40 7.73
C GLU A 110 15.94 5.47 9.06
N ALA A 111 15.23 5.28 10.15
CA ALA A 111 15.79 5.40 11.47
C ALA A 111 16.60 4.16 11.89
N THR A 112 17.61 4.38 12.75
CA THR A 112 18.40 3.29 13.35
C THR A 112 17.59 2.43 14.32
N LYS A 113 16.46 2.94 14.82
CA LYS A 113 15.50 2.24 15.64
C LYS A 113 14.16 2.13 14.92
N SER A 114 13.51 0.99 15.03
CA SER A 114 12.23 0.76 14.36
C SER A 114 11.15 1.78 14.76
N GLU A 115 11.09 2.14 16.04
CA GLU A 115 10.11 3.09 16.59
C GLU A 115 10.22 4.52 16.05
N ASP A 116 11.37 4.88 15.49
CA ASP A 116 11.60 6.21 14.89
C ASP A 116 11.40 6.20 13.36
N PHE A 117 11.08 5.03 12.76
CA PHE A 117 10.82 4.92 11.33
C PHE A 117 9.48 5.55 10.96
N ALA A 118 9.47 6.33 9.90
CA ALA A 118 8.27 6.97 9.40
C ALA A 118 8.33 7.22 7.89
N VAL A 119 7.18 7.17 7.24
CA VAL A 119 6.99 7.56 5.84
C VAL A 119 6.02 8.73 5.79
N SER A 120 6.51 9.91 5.41
CA SER A 120 5.75 11.15 5.44
C SER A 120 5.46 11.67 4.03
N LEU A 121 4.30 12.29 3.85
CA LEU A 121 3.96 13.00 2.61
C LEU A 121 4.89 14.18 2.40
N LYS A 122 5.34 14.36 1.16
CA LYS A 122 5.92 15.63 0.74
C LYS A 122 4.82 16.67 0.65
N SER A 123 5.14 17.90 1.04
CA SER A 123 4.18 19.00 1.04
C SER A 123 4.81 20.26 0.47
N GLU A 124 3.98 21.07 -0.18
CA GLU A 124 4.30 22.43 -0.57
C GLU A 124 3.39 23.37 0.24
N GLY A 125 3.95 23.95 1.30
CA GLY A 125 3.16 24.61 2.34
C GLY A 125 2.28 23.60 3.10
N GLU A 126 0.96 23.85 3.10
CA GLU A 126 -0.04 22.95 3.72
C GLU A 126 -0.61 21.91 2.74
N ILE A 127 -0.25 22.00 1.45
CA ILE A 127 -0.75 21.11 0.40
C ILE A 127 0.15 19.88 0.33
N ALA A 128 -0.42 18.70 0.58
CA ALA A 128 0.28 17.45 0.43
C ALA A 128 0.34 16.99 -1.02
N GLN A 129 1.48 16.46 -1.42
CA GLN A 129 1.64 15.82 -2.71
C GLN A 129 1.04 14.40 -2.67
N SER A 130 0.51 13.93 -3.79
CA SER A 130 0.04 12.56 -3.93
C SER A 130 1.17 11.57 -3.68
N PRO A 131 1.00 10.60 -2.76
CA PRO A 131 1.99 9.55 -2.52
C PRO A 131 2.05 8.55 -3.67
N ASP A 132 3.06 7.69 -3.64
CA ASP A 132 3.02 6.43 -4.38
C ASP A 132 1.91 5.51 -3.85
N SER A 133 1.55 4.48 -4.61
CA SER A 133 0.65 3.42 -4.13
C SER A 133 1.39 2.52 -3.14
N ILE A 134 1.41 2.90 -1.87
CA ILE A 134 2.22 2.30 -0.82
C ILE A 134 1.56 1.06 -0.24
N PHE A 135 2.40 0.06 0.03
CA PHE A 135 2.05 -1.16 0.79
C PHE A 135 2.96 -1.29 2.00
N PHE A 136 2.42 -1.83 3.08
CA PHE A 136 3.13 -2.05 4.34
C PHE A 136 2.83 -3.43 4.89
N GLY A 137 3.84 -4.07 5.50
CA GLY A 137 3.68 -5.28 6.27
C GLY A 137 4.83 -5.46 7.24
N ASP A 138 4.55 -6.05 8.38
CA ASP A 138 5.54 -6.37 9.38
C ASP A 138 5.34 -7.76 9.96
N ILE A 139 6.39 -8.33 10.55
CA ILE A 139 6.35 -9.60 11.24
C ILE A 139 7.50 -9.74 12.24
N ASP A 140 7.19 -10.35 13.38
CA ASP A 140 8.20 -10.82 14.31
C ASP A 140 8.57 -12.27 14.01
N VAL A 141 9.85 -12.56 13.81
CA VAL A 141 10.34 -13.90 13.54
C VAL A 141 11.34 -14.36 14.59
N THR A 142 11.30 -15.64 14.94
CA THR A 142 12.34 -16.26 15.76
C THR A 142 13.39 -16.88 14.84
N VAL A 143 14.66 -16.55 15.06
CA VAL A 143 15.78 -17.06 14.27
C VAL A 143 16.54 -18.11 15.07
N ARG A 144 16.85 -19.24 14.44
CA ARG A 144 17.72 -20.28 15.03
C ARG A 144 18.81 -20.58 14.02
N GLY A 145 20.04 -20.42 14.44
CA GLY A 145 21.30 -20.83 13.78
C GLY A 145 21.37 -20.81 12.25
N ASN A 146 20.40 -21.35 11.55
CA ASN A 146 20.40 -21.52 10.09
C ASN A 146 19.07 -21.08 9.42
N GLY A 147 18.27 -20.22 10.05
CA GLY A 147 17.04 -19.75 9.42
C GLY A 147 15.90 -19.43 10.40
N VAL A 148 14.71 -19.14 9.87
CA VAL A 148 13.51 -18.81 10.65
C VAL A 148 12.94 -20.07 11.29
N ALA A 149 12.68 -20.05 12.60
CA ALA A 149 12.07 -21.19 13.29
C ALA A 149 10.55 -21.21 13.06
N GLY A 150 10.02 -22.32 12.61
CA GLY A 150 8.60 -22.59 12.71
C GLY A 150 7.79 -22.63 11.41
N GLY A 151 8.37 -23.08 10.30
CA GLY A 151 7.65 -23.34 9.06
C GLY A 151 7.59 -22.16 8.08
N ASN A 152 6.71 -22.23 7.10
CA ASN A 152 6.54 -21.15 6.12
C ASN A 152 5.90 -19.95 6.80
N GLN A 153 6.55 -18.79 6.72
CA GLN A 153 6.04 -17.51 7.19
C GLN A 153 5.96 -16.52 6.03
N GLU A 154 5.01 -15.61 6.09
CA GLU A 154 4.82 -14.59 5.08
C GLU A 154 4.77 -13.20 5.73
N ILE A 155 5.50 -12.23 5.16
CA ILE A 155 5.23 -10.82 5.43
C ILE A 155 4.10 -10.43 4.49
N VAL A 156 2.95 -10.08 5.05
CA VAL A 156 1.76 -9.71 4.28
C VAL A 156 1.80 -8.21 4.04
N LEU A 157 1.97 -7.80 2.78
CA LEU A 157 1.95 -6.41 2.36
C LEU A 157 0.50 -5.96 2.10
N GLU A 158 -0.01 -5.08 2.93
CA GLU A 158 -1.33 -4.49 2.85
C GLU A 158 -1.26 -3.07 2.27
N PRO A 159 -2.23 -2.65 1.43
CA PRO A 159 -2.25 -1.31 0.88
C PRO A 159 -2.52 -0.24 1.95
N LYS A 160 -1.76 0.85 1.91
CA LYS A 160 -1.88 2.02 2.81
C LYS A 160 -2.38 3.27 2.08
N THR A 161 -2.74 3.13 0.81
CA THR A 161 -3.30 4.20 -0.03
C THR A 161 -4.56 3.73 -0.73
N GLY A 162 -5.42 4.68 -1.03
CA GLY A 162 -6.51 4.57 -1.99
C GLY A 162 -6.39 5.69 -3.01
N THR A 163 -7.37 5.83 -3.89
CA THR A 163 -7.43 6.94 -4.84
C THR A 163 -8.74 7.71 -4.75
N VAL A 164 -8.66 9.00 -5.06
CA VAL A 164 -9.82 9.85 -5.24
C VAL A 164 -9.89 10.37 -6.67
N GLU A 165 -11.08 10.48 -7.20
CA GLU A 165 -11.43 11.30 -8.34
C GLU A 165 -12.55 12.24 -7.93
N MET A 166 -12.53 13.45 -8.46
CA MET A 166 -13.53 14.46 -8.18
C MET A 166 -14.05 14.98 -9.51
N ARG A 167 -15.36 15.14 -9.61
CA ARG A 167 -16.03 15.62 -10.84
C ARG A 167 -17.17 16.53 -10.47
N THR A 168 -17.56 17.36 -11.45
CA THR A 168 -18.74 18.20 -11.34
C THR A 168 -19.87 17.68 -12.24
N LEU A 169 -21.09 18.08 -11.91
CA LEU A 169 -22.27 17.89 -12.73
C LEU A 169 -23.05 19.20 -12.77
N ASN A 170 -23.31 19.70 -13.97
CA ASN A 170 -24.05 20.93 -14.20
C ASN A 170 -23.33 22.19 -13.64
N LEU A 171 -21.99 22.18 -13.57
CA LEU A 171 -21.18 23.31 -13.09
C LEU A 171 -21.47 24.59 -13.85
N GLN A 172 -21.78 24.50 -15.13
CA GLN A 172 -22.16 25.64 -15.99
C GLN A 172 -23.31 26.51 -15.42
N TYR A 173 -24.26 25.90 -14.71
CA TYR A 173 -25.35 26.67 -14.06
C TYR A 173 -24.82 27.46 -12.86
N ALA A 174 -23.92 26.86 -12.08
CA ALA A 174 -23.27 27.54 -10.97
C ALA A 174 -22.46 28.78 -11.46
N LEU A 175 -21.69 28.61 -12.54
CA LEU A 175 -20.89 29.65 -13.15
C LEU A 175 -21.78 30.78 -13.68
N THR A 176 -22.82 30.44 -14.45
CA THR A 176 -23.78 31.41 -15.03
C THR A 176 -24.48 32.23 -13.93
N ALA A 177 -24.95 31.57 -12.88
CA ALA A 177 -25.63 32.26 -11.76
C ALA A 177 -24.72 33.28 -11.04
N ARG A 178 -23.39 33.11 -11.14
CA ARG A 178 -22.35 33.98 -10.55
C ARG A 178 -21.74 34.98 -11.52
N GLY A 179 -22.15 34.93 -12.80
CA GLY A 179 -21.57 35.76 -13.85
C GLY A 179 -20.13 35.36 -14.20
N LEU A 180 -19.75 34.12 -13.89
CA LEU A 180 -18.47 33.54 -14.24
C LEU A 180 -18.53 32.86 -15.62
N ARG A 181 -17.37 32.64 -16.22
CA ARG A 181 -17.25 31.96 -17.52
C ARG A 181 -16.93 30.47 -17.32
N ALA A 182 -17.31 29.67 -18.29
CA ALA A 182 -16.99 28.21 -18.32
C ALA A 182 -15.48 27.90 -18.47
N THR A 183 -14.60 28.92 -18.47
CA THR A 183 -13.14 28.79 -18.52
C THR A 183 -12.47 29.39 -17.29
N ASP A 184 -13.26 29.87 -16.32
CA ASP A 184 -12.69 30.34 -15.06
C ASP A 184 -12.21 29.13 -14.24
N GLU A 185 -11.07 29.29 -13.58
CA GLU A 185 -10.46 28.22 -12.81
C GLU A 185 -11.33 27.82 -11.63
N CYS A 186 -11.40 26.51 -11.44
CA CYS A 186 -11.96 25.89 -10.27
C CYS A 186 -10.87 25.02 -9.62
N ASP A 187 -10.95 24.82 -8.31
CA ASP A 187 -9.99 23.97 -7.59
C ASP A 187 -10.72 22.98 -6.71
N PHE A 188 -10.27 21.72 -6.79
CA PHE A 188 -10.70 20.69 -5.84
C PHE A 188 -9.76 20.63 -4.65
N TYR A 189 -10.32 20.29 -3.50
CA TYR A 189 -9.56 20.01 -2.29
C TYR A 189 -10.13 18.79 -1.56
N MET A 190 -9.24 18.03 -0.95
CA MET A 190 -9.59 16.94 -0.04
C MET A 190 -8.84 17.11 1.27
N ASP A 191 -9.58 17.25 2.37
CA ASP A 191 -9.07 17.57 3.71
C ASP A 191 -9.10 16.36 4.63
N ARG A 192 -8.37 16.48 5.75
CA ARG A 192 -8.39 15.59 6.93
C ARG A 192 -7.73 14.24 6.76
N THR A 193 -6.70 14.15 5.89
CA THR A 193 -5.74 13.07 6.00
C THR A 193 -4.64 13.44 6.98
N LEU A 194 -3.98 12.44 7.55
CA LEU A 194 -2.74 12.62 8.30
C LEU A 194 -1.55 12.45 7.35
N ASN A 195 -0.45 13.13 7.65
CA ASN A 195 0.68 13.23 6.72
C ASN A 195 1.74 12.13 6.88
N THR A 196 1.63 11.27 7.87
CA THR A 196 2.70 10.32 8.20
C THR A 196 2.13 8.93 8.48
N ILE A 197 2.84 7.89 8.04
CA ILE A 197 2.61 6.50 8.42
C ILE A 197 3.82 6.07 9.25
N ASP A 198 3.57 5.56 10.44
CA ASP A 198 4.61 5.13 11.38
C ASP A 198 5.12 3.70 11.10
N TYR A 199 6.04 3.22 11.94
CA TYR A 199 6.66 1.90 11.85
C TYR A 199 5.70 0.73 12.05
N LYS A 200 4.47 0.96 12.51
CA LYS A 200 3.38 -0.03 12.62
C LYS A 200 2.41 0.04 11.44
N GLY A 201 2.68 0.93 10.48
CA GLY A 201 1.76 1.18 9.38
C GLY A 201 0.51 1.95 9.79
N GLU A 202 0.54 2.66 10.94
CA GLU A 202 -0.56 3.49 11.43
C GLU A 202 -0.39 4.93 10.98
N LEU A 203 -1.51 5.59 10.63
CA LEU A 203 -1.51 6.99 10.25
C LEU A 203 -1.34 7.87 11.49
N THR A 204 -0.40 8.81 11.41
CA THR A 204 -0.01 9.73 12.48
C THR A 204 0.34 11.11 11.90
N GLY A 205 0.83 12.02 12.76
CA GLY A 205 1.30 13.34 12.36
C GLY A 205 0.21 14.38 12.25
N ASP A 206 0.44 15.38 11.42
CA ASP A 206 -0.43 16.53 11.27
C ASP A 206 -1.49 16.31 10.17
N SER A 207 -2.63 17.00 10.32
CA SER A 207 -3.65 17.01 9.28
C SER A 207 -3.20 17.86 8.09
N VAL A 208 -3.36 17.33 6.90
CA VAL A 208 -3.05 18.00 5.64
C VAL A 208 -4.25 17.97 4.70
N TYR A 209 -4.17 18.72 3.62
CA TYR A 209 -5.11 18.60 2.52
C TYR A 209 -4.37 18.44 1.18
N TYR A 210 -5.09 17.89 0.21
CA TYR A 210 -4.64 17.74 -1.15
C TYR A 210 -5.40 18.69 -2.05
N ASN A 211 -4.72 19.13 -3.11
CA ASN A 211 -5.33 19.87 -4.23
C ASN A 211 -5.12 19.02 -5.50
N PRO A 212 -6.03 18.08 -5.80
CA PRO A 212 -5.91 17.22 -6.97
C PRO A 212 -5.88 18.00 -8.26
N GLU A 213 -4.96 17.63 -9.17
CA GLU A 213 -4.91 18.23 -10.50
C GLU A 213 -6.21 17.97 -11.27
N ALA A 214 -6.79 19.01 -11.84
CA ALA A 214 -8.04 18.94 -12.57
C ALA A 214 -8.00 19.84 -13.82
N ASP A 215 -8.89 19.54 -14.78
CA ASP A 215 -9.01 20.32 -16.01
C ASP A 215 -10.47 20.27 -16.50
N TRP A 216 -10.79 21.14 -17.44
CA TRP A 216 -12.07 21.16 -18.13
C TRP A 216 -12.20 19.97 -19.09
N LYS A 217 -13.29 19.25 -18.94
CA LYS A 217 -13.70 18.20 -19.87
C LYS A 217 -15.14 18.47 -20.29
N ASP A 218 -15.30 18.85 -21.53
CA ASP A 218 -16.57 19.39 -22.07
C ASP A 218 -17.00 20.65 -21.28
N SER A 219 -18.03 20.53 -20.44
CA SER A 219 -18.57 21.62 -19.61
C SER A 219 -18.41 21.38 -18.11
N GLU A 220 -17.68 20.33 -17.74
CA GLU A 220 -17.48 19.93 -16.35
C GLU A 220 -16.01 20.04 -15.95
N TRP A 221 -15.76 20.29 -14.67
CA TRP A 221 -14.44 20.29 -14.07
C TRP A 221 -14.16 18.91 -13.47
N GLU A 222 -13.11 18.25 -13.92
CA GLU A 222 -12.78 16.88 -13.51
C GLU A 222 -11.30 16.76 -13.16
N THR A 223 -10.97 15.91 -12.17
CA THR A 223 -9.57 15.55 -11.93
C THR A 223 -8.98 14.87 -13.17
N THR A 224 -7.71 15.16 -13.47
CA THR A 224 -7.00 14.62 -14.66
C THR A 224 -6.81 13.11 -14.62
N GLY A 225 -7.13 12.49 -13.49
CA GLY A 225 -7.10 11.04 -13.24
C GLY A 225 -7.19 10.72 -11.75
N PRO A 226 -7.15 9.43 -11.38
CA PRO A 226 -7.13 9.01 -9.99
C PRO A 226 -5.89 9.56 -9.29
N GLN A 227 -6.09 10.31 -8.19
CA GLN A 227 -5.02 10.83 -7.34
C GLN A 227 -4.86 9.93 -6.12
N ALA A 228 -3.65 9.44 -5.85
CA ALA A 228 -3.39 8.63 -4.67
C ALA A 228 -3.40 9.50 -3.39
N LEU A 229 -4.00 8.98 -2.33
CA LEU A 229 -4.04 9.58 -1.00
C LEU A 229 -3.75 8.53 0.06
N TYR A 230 -3.25 8.97 1.21
CA TYR A 230 -3.28 8.12 2.41
C TYR A 230 -4.73 7.81 2.79
N LEU A 231 -4.92 6.70 3.49
CA LEU A 231 -6.24 6.31 3.97
C LEU A 231 -6.82 7.40 4.88
N GLY A 232 -8.13 7.59 4.84
CA GLY A 232 -8.78 8.62 5.64
C GLY A 232 -10.25 8.29 5.88
N GLN A 233 -10.75 8.72 7.04
CA GLN A 233 -12.15 8.60 7.43
C GLN A 233 -12.71 9.99 7.72
N ASN A 234 -14.01 10.18 7.47
CA ASN A 234 -14.69 11.46 7.69
C ASN A 234 -13.99 12.65 6.99
N MET A 235 -13.56 12.42 5.76
CA MET A 235 -12.88 13.41 4.94
C MET A 235 -13.82 14.55 4.57
N THR A 236 -13.26 15.70 4.22
CA THR A 236 -14.02 16.80 3.62
C THR A 236 -13.55 16.98 2.18
N GLY A 237 -14.44 16.75 1.22
CA GLY A 237 -14.22 17.14 -0.16
C GLY A 237 -14.74 18.54 -0.39
N SER A 238 -14.06 19.35 -1.18
CA SER A 238 -14.56 20.68 -1.55
C SER A 238 -14.16 21.09 -2.96
N ILE A 239 -14.93 22.00 -3.52
CA ILE A 239 -14.62 22.68 -4.77
C ILE A 239 -14.69 24.18 -4.57
N GLN A 240 -13.68 24.90 -4.99
CA GLN A 240 -13.67 26.35 -5.13
C GLN A 240 -14.18 26.73 -6.51
N VAL A 241 -15.19 27.61 -6.58
CA VAL A 241 -15.75 28.14 -7.83
C VAL A 241 -15.75 29.66 -7.73
N GLY A 242 -14.78 30.30 -8.34
CA GLY A 242 -14.54 31.72 -8.15
C GLY A 242 -14.22 32.03 -6.68
N ASN A 243 -15.07 32.85 -6.02
CA ASN A 243 -14.90 33.21 -4.61
C ASN A 243 -15.67 32.29 -3.65
N ASP A 244 -16.48 31.37 -4.16
CA ASP A 244 -17.33 30.49 -3.35
C ASP A 244 -16.67 29.12 -3.20
N ARG A 245 -16.65 28.59 -1.97
CA ARG A 245 -16.20 27.24 -1.65
C ARG A 245 -17.37 26.37 -1.20
N TYR A 246 -17.54 25.24 -1.85
CA TYR A 246 -18.56 24.25 -1.56
C TYR A 246 -17.92 23.04 -0.89
N GLU A 247 -18.26 22.82 0.36
CA GLU A 247 -17.72 21.73 1.18
C GLU A 247 -18.75 20.63 1.36
N VAL A 248 -18.31 19.37 1.25
CA VAL A 248 -19.10 18.19 1.55
C VAL A 248 -18.32 17.26 2.48
N LYS A 249 -18.97 16.76 3.51
CA LYS A 249 -18.42 15.76 4.45
C LYS A 249 -19.10 14.43 4.28
N GLU A 250 -20.29 14.45 3.71
CA GLU A 250 -21.13 13.30 3.45
C GLU A 250 -21.69 13.39 2.05
N GLY A 251 -21.94 12.26 1.43
CA GLY A 251 -22.60 12.19 0.14
C GLY A 251 -23.55 11.01 0.06
N THR A 252 -24.34 10.97 -1.00
CA THR A 252 -25.26 9.86 -1.27
C THR A 252 -24.56 8.81 -2.10
N PHE A 253 -24.57 7.55 -1.64
CA PHE A 253 -24.05 6.40 -2.38
C PHE A 253 -25.04 5.88 -3.43
N ASP A 254 -24.59 5.01 -4.34
CA ASP A 254 -25.42 4.42 -5.40
C ASP A 254 -26.62 3.63 -4.87
N ASP A 255 -26.55 3.09 -3.66
CA ASP A 255 -27.66 2.40 -3.00
C ASP A 255 -28.69 3.35 -2.32
N GLY A 256 -28.45 4.66 -2.44
CA GLY A 256 -29.30 5.70 -1.86
C GLY A 256 -29.05 5.99 -0.37
N THR A 257 -28.09 5.31 0.26
CA THR A 257 -27.66 5.65 1.63
C THR A 257 -26.81 6.91 1.63
N THR A 258 -26.74 7.59 2.77
CA THR A 258 -25.86 8.75 2.98
C THR A 258 -24.78 8.38 3.99
N GLY A 259 -23.55 8.76 3.71
CA GLY A 259 -22.43 8.52 4.60
C GLY A 259 -21.21 9.40 4.31
N PRO A 260 -20.19 9.31 5.17
CA PRO A 260 -19.00 10.12 5.08
C PRO A 260 -18.16 9.80 3.81
N ILE A 261 -17.35 10.77 3.40
CA ILE A 261 -16.31 10.53 2.40
C ILE A 261 -15.15 9.81 3.08
N GLU A 262 -14.77 8.66 2.53
CA GLU A 262 -13.68 7.83 3.04
C GLU A 262 -12.74 7.42 1.91
N ILE A 263 -11.44 7.35 2.22
CA ILE A 263 -10.43 6.77 1.32
C ILE A 263 -10.09 5.39 1.84
N HIS A 264 -10.54 4.39 1.10
CA HIS A 264 -10.38 2.98 1.46
C HIS A 264 -9.12 2.37 0.82
N PRO A 265 -8.49 1.39 1.48
CA PRO A 265 -7.28 0.75 0.98
C PRO A 265 -7.53 0.08 -0.37
N PHE A 266 -6.68 0.40 -1.36
CA PHE A 266 -6.73 -0.20 -2.68
C PHE A 266 -8.11 -0.12 -3.36
N GLN A 267 -8.79 1.02 -3.16
CA GLN A 267 -10.06 1.35 -3.79
C GLN A 267 -10.01 2.77 -4.38
N ARG A 268 -10.94 3.04 -5.30
CA ARG A 268 -11.16 4.34 -5.90
C ARG A 268 -12.45 4.93 -5.32
N THR A 269 -12.35 6.14 -4.78
CA THR A 269 -13.49 6.94 -4.35
C THR A 269 -13.73 8.03 -5.38
N LEU A 270 -14.89 8.03 -6.02
CA LEU A 270 -15.34 9.09 -6.92
C LEU A 270 -16.32 9.99 -6.16
N VAL A 271 -16.06 11.30 -6.15
CA VAL A 271 -16.92 12.33 -5.54
C VAL A 271 -17.46 13.24 -6.63
N LEU A 272 -18.77 13.23 -6.84
CA LEU A 272 -19.48 14.02 -7.84
C LEU A 272 -20.22 15.16 -7.16
N PHE A 273 -19.78 16.40 -7.40
CA PHE A 273 -20.44 17.63 -6.94
C PHE A 273 -21.50 18.05 -7.95
N ALA A 274 -22.71 18.39 -7.52
CA ALA A 274 -23.78 18.70 -8.44
C ALA A 274 -24.52 20.00 -8.15
N TRP A 275 -25.00 20.65 -9.19
CA TRP A 275 -25.82 21.86 -9.15
C TRP A 275 -27.14 21.68 -9.90
N GLY A 276 -28.17 22.36 -9.39
CA GLY A 276 -29.45 22.51 -10.07
C GLY A 276 -29.37 23.51 -11.24
N GLU A 277 -30.40 23.52 -12.09
CA GLU A 277 -30.52 24.45 -13.22
C GLU A 277 -30.59 25.93 -12.79
N ASP A 278 -30.94 26.21 -11.54
CA ASP A 278 -30.92 27.53 -10.90
C ASP A 278 -29.54 27.94 -10.36
N GLY A 279 -28.54 27.08 -10.50
CA GLY A 279 -27.19 27.27 -9.97
C GLY A 279 -27.05 27.01 -8.48
N ALA A 280 -28.07 26.46 -7.82
CA ALA A 280 -28.00 26.04 -6.43
C ALA A 280 -27.17 24.76 -6.28
N PHE A 281 -26.31 24.72 -5.26
CA PHE A 281 -25.54 23.50 -4.94
C PHE A 281 -26.45 22.43 -4.31
N LEU A 282 -26.46 21.24 -4.89
CA LEU A 282 -27.30 20.12 -4.47
C LEU A 282 -26.61 19.18 -3.50
N GLY A 283 -25.27 19.22 -3.41
CA GLY A 283 -24.48 18.32 -2.59
C GLY A 283 -23.54 17.44 -3.42
N ALA A 284 -23.18 16.27 -2.87
CA ALA A 284 -22.33 15.34 -3.56
C ALA A 284 -22.88 13.91 -3.57
N ARG A 285 -22.51 13.16 -4.61
CA ARG A 285 -22.61 11.69 -4.65
C ARG A 285 -21.25 11.06 -4.52
N ILE A 286 -21.22 9.87 -3.92
CA ILE A 286 -20.00 9.11 -3.68
C ILE A 286 -20.16 7.73 -4.30
N LYS A 287 -19.14 7.30 -5.05
CA LYS A 287 -19.04 5.94 -5.56
C LYS A 287 -17.69 5.35 -5.19
N VAL A 288 -17.71 4.18 -4.59
CA VAL A 288 -16.49 3.44 -4.23
C VAL A 288 -16.41 2.19 -5.10
N THR A 289 -15.30 2.06 -5.83
CA THR A 289 -15.05 0.93 -6.72
C THR A 289 -13.72 0.26 -6.37
N PRO A 290 -13.56 -1.05 -6.63
CA PRO A 290 -12.26 -1.71 -6.50
C PRO A 290 -11.22 -1.06 -7.42
N TRP A 291 -9.96 -1.10 -7.01
CA TRP A 291 -8.84 -0.63 -7.81
C TRP A 291 -8.83 -1.26 -9.22
N GLY A 292 -8.59 -0.43 -10.23
CA GLY A 292 -8.54 -0.89 -11.63
C GLY A 292 -9.90 -1.12 -12.29
N VAL A 293 -11.01 -0.95 -11.55
CA VAL A 293 -12.36 -0.96 -12.11
C VAL A 293 -12.74 0.49 -12.42
N VAL A 294 -12.86 0.80 -13.72
CA VAL A 294 -13.38 2.08 -14.19
C VAL A 294 -14.88 1.92 -14.38
N ASP A 295 -15.66 2.31 -13.41
CA ASP A 295 -17.11 2.43 -13.48
C ASP A 295 -17.48 3.88 -13.21
N ASP A 296 -17.67 4.63 -14.30
CA ASP A 296 -17.91 6.06 -14.29
C ASP A 296 -19.40 6.43 -14.29
N ASN A 297 -20.28 5.44 -14.29
CA ASN A 297 -21.72 5.65 -14.25
C ASN A 297 -22.14 6.06 -12.85
N ILE A 298 -22.21 7.35 -12.59
CA ILE A 298 -22.93 7.94 -11.46
C ILE A 298 -24.12 8.68 -12.01
N GLU A 299 -25.32 8.23 -11.64
CA GLU A 299 -26.55 8.94 -11.93
C GLU A 299 -26.92 9.86 -10.75
N TRP A 300 -27.39 11.06 -11.06
CA TRP A 300 -27.88 11.99 -10.05
C TRP A 300 -29.34 11.74 -9.73
#